data_241880737004d5cb14c9485f60fa2ea6
#
_entry.id   241880737004d5cb14c9485f60fa2ea6
#
_cell.length_a   1.000
_cell.length_b   1.000
_cell.length_c   1.000
_cell.angle_alpha   90.00
_cell.angle_beta   90.00
_cell.angle_gamma   90.00
#
_symmetry.space_group_name_H-M   'P 1'
#
loop_
_entity.id
_entity.type
_entity.pdbx_description
1 polymer ?
#
loop_
_entity_poly.entity_id
_entity_poly.type
_entity_poly.pdbx_seq_one_letter_code
_entity_poly.pdbx_strand_id
1 'polypeptide(L)'
;MASCALPWIDLDPFFDAINKATGDLITTSCGFLSPFQNELDEVCDVPFISSSLRQLEHLKNIYKPPELQIITFDAAKLGPTHLPIGCEAFNKSVCGLNSDAHLKSIIENNISHIDISKATADICAVVRANKKKSTKGILLECTNLPPYKTDIRKVSDVPIYDILTAIEKELPDSVNPYFL
;
A
#
# COMPACT_ATOMS: atom_id res chain seq x y z
N MET A 1 -14.28 14.91 -19.47
CA MET A 1 -13.59 14.52 -18.23
C MET A 1 -14.54 13.58 -17.49
N ALA A 2 -14.30 12.26 -17.55
CA ALA A 2 -15.13 11.31 -16.81
C ALA A 2 -14.79 11.46 -15.33
N SER A 3 -15.78 11.89 -14.54
CA SER A 3 -15.73 11.82 -13.08
C SER A 3 -15.62 10.33 -12.71
N CYS A 4 -14.45 9.90 -12.29
CA CYS A 4 -14.29 8.60 -11.66
C CYS A 4 -14.87 8.75 -10.24
N ALA A 5 -16.18 8.59 -10.13
CA ALA A 5 -16.82 8.49 -8.83
C ALA A 5 -16.24 7.26 -8.13
N LEU A 6 -15.80 7.43 -6.88
CA LEU A 6 -15.46 6.31 -6.02
C LEU A 6 -16.67 5.36 -5.98
N PRO A 7 -16.45 4.03 -6.04
CA PRO A 7 -17.56 3.10 -5.82
C PRO A 7 -18.18 3.43 -4.45
N TRP A 8 -19.50 3.46 -4.40
CA TRP A 8 -20.23 3.65 -3.16
C TRP A 8 -19.86 2.49 -2.22
N ILE A 9 -19.14 2.78 -1.16
CA ILE A 9 -18.79 1.81 -0.11
C ILE A 9 -19.62 2.22 1.11
N ASP A 10 -20.34 1.24 1.67
CA ASP A 10 -20.97 1.38 2.96
C ASP A 10 -19.87 1.41 4.04
N LEU A 11 -19.75 2.51 4.76
CA LEU A 11 -18.73 2.70 5.80
C LEU A 11 -19.21 2.24 7.18
N ASP A 12 -20.50 1.96 7.38
CA ASP A 12 -21.04 1.55 8.68
C ASP A 12 -20.32 0.34 9.30
N PRO A 13 -19.97 -0.72 8.54
CA PRO A 13 -19.20 -1.84 9.10
C PRO A 13 -17.81 -1.45 9.60
N PHE A 14 -17.19 -0.42 8.98
CA PHE A 14 -15.88 0.09 9.41
C PHE A 14 -16.00 0.94 10.66
N PHE A 15 -17.03 1.80 10.77
CA PHE A 15 -17.33 2.53 11.98
C PHE A 15 -17.59 1.60 13.16
N ASP A 16 -18.37 0.54 12.94
CA ASP A 16 -18.62 -0.49 13.93
C ASP A 16 -17.36 -1.24 14.38
N ALA A 17 -16.43 -1.49 13.45
CA ALA A 17 -15.16 -2.14 13.76
C ALA A 17 -14.23 -1.19 14.54
N ILE A 18 -14.14 0.08 14.15
CA ILE A 18 -13.35 1.11 14.82
C ILE A 18 -13.83 1.29 16.27
N ASN A 19 -15.15 1.42 16.49
CA ASN A 19 -15.74 1.59 17.82
C ASN A 19 -15.48 0.40 18.78
N LYS A 20 -15.14 -0.77 18.23
CA LYS A 20 -14.80 -1.98 19.00
C LYS A 20 -13.28 -2.20 19.12
N ALA A 21 -12.51 -1.48 18.34
CA ALA A 21 -11.06 -1.64 18.35
C ALA A 21 -10.45 -1.10 19.66
N THR A 22 -9.41 -1.77 20.13
CA THR A 22 -8.63 -1.34 21.28
C THR A 22 -7.16 -1.35 20.90
N GLY A 23 -6.44 -0.29 21.23
CA GLY A 23 -5.03 -0.16 20.90
C GLY A 23 -4.61 1.30 20.81
N ASP A 24 -3.33 1.54 20.62
CA ASP A 24 -2.75 2.87 20.55
C ASP A 24 -2.73 3.44 19.11
N LEU A 25 -3.08 2.60 18.13
CA LEU A 25 -3.22 2.95 16.70
C LEU A 25 -4.16 1.97 16.02
N ILE A 26 -4.95 2.45 15.07
CA ILE A 26 -5.83 1.62 14.22
C ILE A 26 -5.35 1.70 12.77
N THR A 27 -5.28 0.56 12.10
CA THR A 27 -4.98 0.48 10.67
C THR A 27 -5.87 -0.54 9.98
N THR A 28 -5.88 -0.54 8.65
CA THR A 28 -6.64 -1.49 7.84
C THR A 28 -5.73 -2.45 7.09
N SER A 29 -6.27 -3.58 6.70
CA SER A 29 -5.60 -4.52 5.80
C SER A 29 -5.87 -4.25 4.31
N CYS A 30 -6.61 -3.18 3.97
CA CYS A 30 -7.02 -2.87 2.60
C CYS A 30 -6.57 -1.47 2.19
N GLY A 31 -5.53 -1.39 1.35
CA GLY A 31 -5.01 -0.12 0.85
C GLY A 31 -6.01 0.71 0.05
N PHE A 32 -7.05 0.09 -0.51
CA PHE A 32 -8.13 0.77 -1.24
C PHE A 32 -9.05 1.61 -0.35
N LEU A 33 -8.92 1.56 0.98
CA LEU A 33 -9.61 2.45 1.90
C LEU A 33 -8.96 3.85 2.02
N SER A 34 -7.85 4.08 1.34
CA SER A 34 -7.16 5.38 1.35
C SER A 34 -8.06 6.60 1.09
N PRO A 35 -9.06 6.56 0.18
CA PRO A 35 -9.96 7.70 -0.05
C PRO A 35 -10.82 8.08 1.14
N PHE A 36 -11.05 7.16 2.06
CA PHE A 36 -11.93 7.33 3.23
C PHE A 36 -11.15 7.61 4.52
N GLN A 37 -9.88 7.99 4.39
CA GLN A 37 -9.03 8.29 5.54
C GLN A 37 -9.68 9.28 6.50
N ASN A 38 -10.18 10.40 5.99
CA ASN A 38 -10.69 11.48 6.84
C ASN A 38 -11.98 11.05 7.55
N GLU A 39 -12.90 10.42 6.82
CA GLU A 39 -14.18 9.95 7.37
C GLU A 39 -13.98 8.89 8.45
N LEU A 40 -12.99 8.00 8.28
CA LEU A 40 -12.69 6.96 9.27
C LEU A 40 -11.85 7.49 10.44
N ASP A 41 -10.96 8.44 10.20
CA ASP A 41 -10.13 9.08 11.22
C ASP A 41 -10.97 9.92 12.20
N GLU A 42 -12.01 10.61 11.70
CA GLU A 42 -12.92 11.45 12.50
C GLU A 42 -13.62 10.68 13.64
N VAL A 43 -13.77 9.36 13.53
CA VAL A 43 -14.42 8.52 14.55
C VAL A 43 -13.42 7.75 15.42
N CYS A 44 -12.11 7.98 15.24
CA CYS A 44 -11.06 7.32 16.00
C CYS A 44 -10.58 8.21 17.15
N ASP A 45 -10.47 7.63 18.34
CA ASP A 45 -9.85 8.29 19.51
C ASP A 45 -8.31 8.17 19.52
N VAL A 46 -7.76 7.38 18.60
CA VAL A 46 -6.32 7.12 18.41
C VAL A 46 -5.94 7.31 16.94
N PRO A 47 -4.66 7.48 16.60
CA PRO A 47 -4.24 7.63 15.21
C PRO A 47 -4.78 6.52 14.31
N PHE A 48 -5.28 6.89 13.13
CA PHE A 48 -5.81 5.97 12.14
C PHE A 48 -5.01 6.05 10.84
N ILE A 49 -4.64 4.90 10.28
CA ILE A 49 -3.94 4.80 8.99
C ILE A 49 -4.73 3.87 8.07
N SER A 50 -5.44 4.44 7.11
CA SER A 50 -6.24 3.66 6.14
C SER A 50 -5.38 2.86 5.17
N SER A 51 -4.20 3.36 4.81
CA SER A 51 -3.35 2.78 3.76
C SER A 51 -1.92 3.29 3.85
N SER A 52 -0.97 2.48 3.38
CA SER A 52 0.42 2.92 3.17
C SER A 52 0.53 4.12 2.20
N LEU A 53 -0.46 4.33 1.33
CA LEU A 53 -0.52 5.49 0.41
C LEU A 53 -0.54 6.83 1.15
N ARG A 54 -0.97 6.87 2.41
CA ARG A 54 -0.91 8.10 3.24
C ARG A 54 0.50 8.63 3.40
N GLN A 55 1.52 7.78 3.31
CA GLN A 55 2.92 8.22 3.31
C GLN A 55 3.27 9.14 2.13
N LEU A 56 2.51 9.11 1.03
CA LEU A 56 2.71 10.00 -0.11
C LEU A 56 2.65 11.49 0.28
N GLU A 57 1.90 11.85 1.31
CA GLU A 57 1.85 13.23 1.82
C GLU A 57 3.22 13.72 2.28
N HIS A 58 4.03 12.82 2.82
CA HIS A 58 5.42 13.09 3.20
C HIS A 58 6.38 12.83 2.03
N LEU A 59 6.24 11.69 1.37
CA LEU A 59 7.16 11.23 0.33
C LEU A 59 7.19 12.14 -0.90
N LYS A 60 6.11 12.87 -1.20
CA LYS A 60 6.08 13.88 -2.28
C LYS A 60 7.08 15.03 -2.10
N ASN A 61 7.52 15.26 -0.86
CA ASN A 61 8.54 16.26 -0.56
C ASN A 61 9.97 15.71 -0.77
N ILE A 62 10.12 14.38 -0.85
CA ILE A 62 11.40 13.69 -1.01
C ILE A 62 11.58 13.22 -2.46
N TYR A 63 10.51 12.73 -3.07
CA TYR A 63 10.53 12.09 -4.38
C TYR A 63 9.61 12.80 -5.38
N LYS A 64 10.08 12.88 -6.63
CA LYS A 64 9.20 13.17 -7.76
C LYS A 64 8.50 11.87 -8.20
N PRO A 65 7.32 11.96 -8.87
CA PRO A 65 6.60 10.75 -9.31
C PRO A 65 7.45 9.68 -10.00
N PRO A 66 8.38 10.02 -10.95
CA PRO A 66 9.20 8.98 -11.61
C PRO A 66 10.28 8.37 -10.72
N GLU A 67 10.53 8.93 -9.52
CA GLU A 67 11.55 8.46 -8.59
C GLU A 67 11.00 7.47 -7.56
N LEU A 68 9.67 7.40 -7.40
CA LEU A 68 8.99 6.48 -6.49
C LEU A 68 8.19 5.44 -7.29
N GLN A 69 8.49 4.17 -7.11
CA GLN A 69 7.72 3.06 -7.66
C GLN A 69 6.64 2.66 -6.63
N ILE A 70 5.36 2.71 -7.01
CA ILE A 70 4.25 2.29 -6.16
C ILE A 70 3.78 0.92 -6.64
N ILE A 71 3.83 -0.08 -5.77
CA ILE A 71 3.47 -1.45 -6.11
C ILE A 71 2.18 -1.86 -5.41
N THR A 72 1.19 -2.25 -6.20
CA THR A 72 -0.07 -2.82 -5.76
C THR A 72 -0.27 -4.22 -6.34
N PHE A 73 -1.25 -4.96 -5.85
CA PHE A 73 -1.58 -6.26 -6.47
C PHE A 73 -2.32 -6.09 -7.81
N ASP A 74 -3.09 -5.01 -7.99
CA ASP A 74 -3.83 -4.72 -9.22
C ASP A 74 -3.81 -3.22 -9.56
N ALA A 75 -2.90 -2.84 -10.45
CA ALA A 75 -2.77 -1.44 -10.87
C ALA A 75 -3.98 -0.90 -11.65
N ALA A 76 -4.80 -1.78 -12.25
CA ALA A 76 -6.00 -1.35 -12.96
C ALA A 76 -7.11 -0.85 -12.01
N LYS A 77 -7.07 -1.29 -10.75
CA LYS A 77 -8.04 -0.90 -9.72
C LYS A 77 -7.57 0.31 -8.90
N LEU A 78 -6.28 0.63 -8.90
CA LEU A 78 -5.72 1.76 -8.16
C LEU A 78 -5.65 3.00 -9.04
N GLY A 79 -6.63 3.88 -8.91
CA GLY A 79 -6.71 5.14 -9.66
C GLY A 79 -6.27 6.38 -8.87
N PRO A 80 -6.24 7.58 -9.52
CA PRO A 80 -5.85 8.83 -8.86
C PRO A 80 -6.66 9.18 -7.62
N THR A 81 -7.92 8.74 -7.54
CA THR A 81 -8.84 8.97 -6.42
C THR A 81 -8.44 8.22 -5.15
N HIS A 82 -7.59 7.20 -5.25
CA HIS A 82 -7.03 6.48 -4.09
C HIS A 82 -5.81 7.20 -3.50
N LEU A 83 -5.21 8.14 -4.23
CA LEU A 83 -4.04 8.85 -3.77
C LEU A 83 -4.45 10.07 -2.91
N PRO A 84 -3.68 10.42 -1.88
CA PRO A 84 -3.93 11.63 -1.10
C PRO A 84 -3.96 12.88 -1.99
N ILE A 85 -4.72 13.86 -1.57
CA ILE A 85 -4.87 15.15 -2.28
C ILE A 85 -3.51 15.78 -2.54
N GLY A 86 -3.28 16.19 -3.78
CA GLY A 86 -2.00 16.74 -4.23
C GLY A 86 -0.91 15.69 -4.49
N CYS A 87 -1.29 14.40 -4.54
CA CYS A 87 -0.41 13.29 -4.90
C CYS A 87 -0.83 12.57 -6.19
N GLU A 88 -1.82 13.08 -6.92
CA GLU A 88 -2.43 12.43 -8.11
C GLU A 88 -1.40 12.17 -9.22
N ALA A 89 -0.36 13.00 -9.31
CA ALA A 89 0.73 12.81 -10.27
C ALA A 89 1.49 11.48 -10.09
N PHE A 90 1.49 10.92 -8.87
CA PHE A 90 2.10 9.62 -8.55
C PHE A 90 1.33 8.43 -9.14
N ASN A 91 0.11 8.62 -9.64
CA ASN A 91 -0.63 7.56 -10.32
C ASN A 91 0.15 6.95 -11.50
N LYS A 92 1.01 7.76 -12.16
CA LYS A 92 1.89 7.31 -13.24
C LYS A 92 3.04 6.39 -12.78
N SER A 93 3.24 6.28 -11.47
CA SER A 93 4.27 5.44 -10.84
C SER A 93 3.70 4.13 -10.30
N VAL A 94 2.38 3.94 -10.41
CA VAL A 94 1.69 2.74 -9.97
C VAL A 94 1.97 1.59 -10.95
N CYS A 95 2.37 0.46 -10.42
CA CYS A 95 2.51 -0.80 -11.14
C CYS A 95 1.92 -1.94 -10.29
N GLY A 96 1.42 -2.96 -10.97
CA GLY A 96 0.76 -4.09 -10.34
C GLY A 96 1.40 -5.42 -10.74
N LEU A 97 0.98 -6.47 -10.04
CA LEU A 97 1.32 -7.82 -10.40
C LEU A 97 0.77 -8.14 -11.81
N ASN A 98 1.48 -9.00 -12.53
CA ASN A 98 1.02 -9.49 -13.83
C ASN A 98 -0.33 -10.23 -13.67
N SER A 99 -1.13 -10.26 -14.73
CA SER A 99 -2.45 -10.89 -14.72
C SER A 99 -2.41 -12.40 -14.43
N ASP A 100 -1.32 -13.05 -14.78
CA ASP A 100 -1.05 -14.47 -14.59
C ASP A 100 -0.23 -14.78 -13.32
N ALA A 101 0.08 -13.77 -12.52
CA ALA A 101 0.84 -13.94 -11.29
C ALA A 101 0.11 -14.80 -10.26
N HIS A 102 0.84 -15.76 -9.67
CA HIS A 102 0.32 -16.63 -8.63
C HIS A 102 -0.18 -15.83 -7.42
N LEU A 103 0.62 -14.85 -6.95
CA LEU A 103 0.25 -14.00 -5.82
C LEU A 103 -1.02 -13.19 -6.09
N LYS A 104 -1.20 -12.68 -7.31
CA LYS A 104 -2.42 -11.97 -7.71
C LYS A 104 -3.64 -12.87 -7.62
N SER A 105 -3.55 -14.08 -8.17
CA SER A 105 -4.62 -15.08 -8.11
C SER A 105 -4.99 -15.46 -6.67
N ILE A 106 -4.01 -15.61 -5.79
CA ILE A 106 -4.23 -15.89 -4.36
C ILE A 106 -5.04 -14.77 -3.70
N ILE A 107 -4.66 -13.52 -3.93
CA ILE A 107 -5.32 -12.35 -3.33
C ILE A 107 -6.75 -12.19 -3.87
N GLU A 108 -6.91 -12.26 -5.20
CA GLU A 108 -8.22 -12.05 -5.85
C GLU A 108 -9.25 -13.13 -5.51
N ASN A 109 -8.81 -14.36 -5.35
CA ASN A 109 -9.70 -15.49 -5.10
C ASN A 109 -9.72 -15.94 -3.64
N ASN A 110 -9.08 -15.21 -2.73
CA ASN A 110 -8.99 -15.51 -1.31
C ASN A 110 -8.57 -16.97 -1.04
N ILE A 111 -7.52 -17.42 -1.74
CA ILE A 111 -7.04 -18.80 -1.67
C ILE A 111 -6.18 -18.96 -0.40
N SER A 112 -6.45 -20.00 0.39
CA SER A 112 -5.78 -20.26 1.67
C SER A 112 -4.37 -20.85 1.54
N HIS A 113 -3.99 -21.37 0.36
CA HIS A 113 -2.68 -21.98 0.12
C HIS A 113 -1.85 -21.12 -0.83
N ILE A 114 -0.64 -20.78 -0.42
CA ILE A 114 0.29 -19.99 -1.21
C ILE A 114 1.58 -20.75 -1.44
N ASP A 115 2.05 -20.76 -2.69
CA ASP A 115 3.43 -21.12 -3.03
C ASP A 115 4.32 -19.88 -2.85
N ILE A 116 5.05 -19.84 -1.73
CA ILE A 116 5.88 -18.71 -1.36
C ILE A 116 6.95 -18.41 -2.43
N SER A 117 7.50 -19.45 -3.06
CA SER A 117 8.54 -19.28 -4.08
C SER A 117 7.98 -18.58 -5.32
N LYS A 118 6.76 -18.96 -5.76
CA LYS A 118 6.09 -18.30 -6.88
C LYS A 118 5.70 -16.87 -6.52
N ALA A 119 5.10 -16.65 -5.35
CA ALA A 119 4.73 -15.32 -4.89
C ALA A 119 5.95 -14.37 -4.78
N THR A 120 7.08 -14.88 -4.26
CA THR A 120 8.35 -14.15 -4.23
C THR A 120 8.83 -13.81 -5.64
N ALA A 121 8.77 -14.75 -6.57
CA ALA A 121 9.16 -14.52 -7.96
C ALA A 121 8.29 -13.45 -8.62
N ASP A 122 6.97 -13.48 -8.41
CA ASP A 122 6.02 -12.50 -8.95
C ASP A 122 6.35 -11.08 -8.50
N ILE A 123 6.52 -10.86 -7.20
CA ILE A 123 6.81 -9.52 -6.69
C ILE A 123 8.19 -9.02 -7.13
N CYS A 124 9.21 -9.88 -7.12
CA CYS A 124 10.53 -9.51 -7.62
C CYS A 124 10.51 -9.20 -9.12
N ALA A 125 9.69 -9.89 -9.91
CA ALA A 125 9.52 -9.61 -11.33
C ALA A 125 8.92 -8.23 -11.58
N VAL A 126 7.86 -7.85 -10.83
CA VAL A 126 7.26 -6.51 -10.92
C VAL A 126 8.26 -5.42 -10.56
N VAL A 127 9.03 -5.61 -9.47
CA VAL A 127 10.07 -4.65 -9.06
C VAL A 127 11.09 -4.45 -10.18
N ARG A 128 11.64 -5.53 -10.74
CA ARG A 128 12.64 -5.46 -11.81
C ARG A 128 12.10 -4.84 -13.10
N ALA A 129 10.90 -5.25 -13.52
CA ALA A 129 10.30 -4.79 -14.76
C ALA A 129 10.00 -3.28 -14.76
N ASN A 130 9.73 -2.71 -13.58
CA ASN A 130 9.33 -1.30 -13.45
C ASN A 130 10.41 -0.41 -12.83
N LYS A 131 11.54 -0.97 -12.36
CA LYS A 131 12.68 -0.21 -11.85
C LYS A 131 13.34 0.57 -12.99
N LYS A 132 13.35 1.90 -12.88
CA LYS A 132 14.03 2.83 -13.79
C LYS A 132 15.34 3.31 -13.18
N LYS A 133 16.22 3.89 -13.98
CA LYS A 133 17.45 4.55 -13.46
C LYS A 133 17.12 5.68 -12.49
N SER A 134 15.94 6.30 -12.63
CA SER A 134 15.46 7.35 -11.75
C SER A 134 14.80 6.84 -10.47
N THR A 135 14.51 5.55 -10.34
CA THR A 135 13.86 4.98 -9.16
C THR A 135 14.77 5.12 -7.93
N LYS A 136 14.26 5.79 -6.90
CA LYS A 136 14.96 6.06 -5.63
C LYS A 136 14.22 5.54 -4.41
N GLY A 137 12.98 5.04 -4.57
CA GLY A 137 12.17 4.47 -3.50
C GLY A 137 11.09 3.55 -4.05
N ILE A 138 10.60 2.67 -3.20
CA ILE A 138 9.48 1.76 -3.46
C ILE A 138 8.45 1.96 -2.36
N LEU A 139 7.18 2.11 -2.73
CA LEU A 139 6.05 2.08 -1.81
C LEU A 139 5.19 0.86 -2.13
N LEU A 140 5.06 -0.05 -1.17
CA LEU A 140 4.20 -1.22 -1.25
C LEU A 140 2.80 -0.81 -0.75
N GLU A 141 1.84 -0.73 -1.68
CA GLU A 141 0.48 -0.31 -1.34
C GLU A 141 -0.30 -1.44 -0.67
N CYS A 142 -0.25 -2.64 -1.22
CA CYS A 142 -1.00 -3.79 -0.73
C CYS A 142 -0.36 -4.38 0.53
N THR A 143 -1.16 -4.60 1.57
CA THR A 143 -0.72 -5.17 2.85
C THR A 143 -0.26 -6.64 2.78
N ASN A 144 -0.49 -7.31 1.65
CA ASN A 144 0.05 -8.65 1.39
C ASN A 144 1.50 -8.64 0.85
N LEU A 145 2.09 -7.46 0.59
CA LEU A 145 3.42 -7.35 -0.01
C LEU A 145 4.57 -7.19 1.01
N PRO A 146 4.39 -6.62 2.20
CA PRO A 146 5.46 -6.45 3.18
C PRO A 146 6.24 -7.74 3.53
N PRO A 147 5.64 -8.94 3.56
CA PRO A 147 6.39 -10.18 3.82
C PRO A 147 7.54 -10.44 2.84
N TYR A 148 7.51 -9.87 1.66
CA TYR A 148 8.52 -10.06 0.60
C TYR A 148 9.62 -8.98 0.60
N LYS A 149 9.66 -8.06 1.58
CA LYS A 149 10.67 -6.98 1.64
C LYS A 149 12.10 -7.49 1.56
N THR A 150 12.41 -8.57 2.28
CA THR A 150 13.75 -9.18 2.24
C THR A 150 14.15 -9.64 0.84
N ASP A 151 13.22 -10.17 0.06
CA ASP A 151 13.49 -10.61 -1.30
C ASP A 151 13.50 -9.43 -2.29
N ILE A 152 12.70 -8.41 -2.07
CA ILE A 152 12.76 -7.16 -2.82
C ILE A 152 14.12 -6.48 -2.63
N ARG A 153 14.69 -6.49 -1.43
CA ARG A 153 16.03 -5.95 -1.14
C ARG A 153 17.16 -6.67 -1.88
N LYS A 154 16.97 -7.93 -2.29
CA LYS A 154 17.93 -8.67 -3.15
C LYS A 154 17.94 -8.18 -4.60
N VAL A 155 16.88 -7.49 -5.05
CA VAL A 155 16.71 -7.02 -6.42
C VAL A 155 16.66 -5.50 -6.56
N SER A 156 16.59 -4.79 -5.44
CA SER A 156 16.57 -3.33 -5.38
C SER A 156 17.16 -2.83 -4.07
N ASP A 157 18.04 -1.87 -4.16
CA ASP A 157 18.82 -1.26 -3.06
C ASP A 157 18.21 0.06 -2.54
N VAL A 158 17.03 0.44 -3.04
CA VAL A 158 16.35 1.68 -2.62
C VAL A 158 15.49 1.45 -1.38
N PRO A 159 15.19 2.50 -0.59
CA PRO A 159 14.28 2.42 0.53
C PRO A 159 12.91 1.85 0.14
N ILE A 160 12.34 1.03 1.02
CA ILE A 160 11.02 0.42 0.85
C ILE A 160 10.11 0.94 1.95
N TYR A 161 8.97 1.48 1.55
CA TYR A 161 7.90 1.98 2.40
C TYR A 161 6.68 1.07 2.28
N ASP A 162 5.97 0.87 3.38
CA ASP A 162 4.75 0.06 3.44
C ASP A 162 3.92 0.43 4.67
N ILE A 163 2.86 -0.32 4.94
CA ILE A 163 2.01 -0.05 6.10
C ILE A 163 2.78 -0.16 7.43
N LEU A 164 3.76 -1.06 7.54
CA LEU A 164 4.55 -1.21 8.77
C LEU A 164 5.44 0.01 8.99
N THR A 165 6.06 0.55 7.94
CA THR A 165 6.84 1.79 8.05
C THR A 165 5.96 3.01 8.35
N ALA A 166 4.68 3.01 7.93
CA ALA A 166 3.72 4.03 8.30
C ALA A 166 3.36 3.95 9.80
N ILE A 167 3.09 2.74 10.29
CA ILE A 167 2.79 2.48 11.70
C ILE A 167 3.98 2.90 12.58
N GLU A 168 5.19 2.46 12.24
CA GLU A 168 6.40 2.79 13.02
C GLU A 168 6.66 4.31 13.09
N LYS A 169 6.29 5.04 12.06
CA LYS A 169 6.40 6.50 12.05
C LYS A 169 5.43 7.19 12.99
N GLU A 170 4.19 6.69 13.08
CA GLU A 170 3.14 7.25 13.94
C GLU A 170 3.26 6.78 15.39
N LEU A 171 3.69 5.54 15.59
CA LEU A 171 3.88 4.92 16.89
C LEU A 171 5.27 4.24 16.94
N PRO A 172 6.33 4.99 17.27
CA PRO A 172 7.69 4.47 17.33
C PRO A 172 7.84 3.27 18.28
N ASP A 173 8.74 2.35 17.91
CA ASP A 173 9.02 1.09 18.63
C ASP A 173 7.85 0.08 18.65
N SER A 174 6.81 0.31 17.83
CA SER A 174 5.66 -0.59 17.74
C SER A 174 5.85 -1.75 16.78
N VAL A 175 6.73 -1.58 15.78
CA VAL A 175 7.01 -2.61 14.77
C VAL A 175 8.36 -3.27 15.07
N ASN A 176 8.36 -4.61 15.09
CA ASN A 176 9.63 -5.32 15.24
C ASN A 176 10.60 -4.92 14.11
N PRO A 177 11.85 -4.48 14.44
CA PRO A 177 12.84 -4.00 13.45
C PRO A 177 13.14 -4.99 12.31
N TYR A 178 12.91 -6.28 12.53
CA TYR A 178 13.06 -7.30 11.49
C TYR A 178 12.15 -7.05 10.28
N PHE A 179 10.99 -6.39 10.48
CA PHE A 179 10.00 -6.12 9.44
C PHE A 179 10.09 -4.70 8.84
N LEU A 180 11.01 -3.87 9.29
CA LEU A 180 11.22 -2.49 8.80
C LEU A 180 12.26 -2.35 7.65
#